data_7e32cb44a4f4688324fa3af9096dd60f
#
_entry.id   7e32cb44a4f4688324fa3af9096dd60f
#
_cell.length_a   1.000
_cell.length_b   1.000
_cell.length_c   1.000
_cell.angle_alpha   90.00
_cell.angle_beta   90.00
_cell.angle_gamma   90.00
#
_symmetry.space_group_name_H-M   'P 1'
#
loop_
_entity.id
_entity.type
_entity.pdbx_description
1 polymer ?
#
loop_
_entity_poly.entity_id
_entity_poly.type
_entity_poly.pdbx_seq_one_letter_code
_entity_poly.pdbx_strand_id
1 'polypeptide(L)'
;MLLNLFFSVLLSVGVLNISGASTASTTNYLSVKKGYVMSYNGVEGRANWVGWTLKASDVGSVERTNRFIQDESFPRGFKIADESDYAHSGFDRGHLCNSEDRTSSEYLNEETFLMSNMIPQSPELNRGPFKFLEEYCRKLAVKRGQNLLIYSGGIGSKGRLASGVIVPAYCWKVVYTPEKIWCILFPNERVLNKNWQTYSVSLATLEKMTGFRFPRKLS
;
A
#
# COMPACT_ATOMS: atom_id res chain seq x y z
N MET A 1 -25.04 15.42 -11.91
CA MET A 1 -24.56 14.29 -11.10
C MET A 1 -23.13 13.85 -11.45
N LEU A 2 -22.73 13.82 -12.72
CA LEU A 2 -21.36 13.48 -13.17
C LEU A 2 -20.27 14.49 -12.73
N LEU A 3 -20.58 15.77 -12.66
CA LEU A 3 -19.61 16.83 -12.30
C LEU A 3 -19.15 16.74 -10.82
N ASN A 4 -20.05 16.35 -9.92
CA ASN A 4 -19.74 16.20 -8.49
C ASN A 4 -18.86 14.95 -8.18
N LEU A 5 -18.94 13.92 -9.02
CA LEU A 5 -18.09 12.73 -8.87
C LEU A 5 -16.65 13.03 -9.27
N PHE A 6 -16.42 13.79 -10.34
CA PHE A 6 -15.09 14.23 -10.78
C PHE A 6 -14.42 15.15 -9.76
N PHE A 7 -15.17 16.06 -9.14
CA PHE A 7 -14.65 16.96 -8.12
C PHE A 7 -14.24 16.22 -6.83
N SER A 8 -15.02 15.21 -6.41
CA SER A 8 -14.68 14.41 -5.21
C SER A 8 -13.46 13.51 -5.40
N VAL A 9 -13.28 12.97 -6.60
CA VAL A 9 -12.10 12.16 -6.95
C VAL A 9 -10.83 13.04 -7.01
N LEU A 10 -10.91 14.23 -7.60
CA LEU A 10 -9.79 15.17 -7.65
C LEU A 10 -9.37 15.69 -6.26
N LEU A 11 -10.34 15.96 -5.36
CA LEU A 11 -10.06 16.36 -3.98
C LEU A 11 -9.39 15.23 -3.18
N SER A 12 -9.85 13.98 -3.37
CA SER A 12 -9.26 12.80 -2.70
C SER A 12 -7.85 12.49 -3.20
N VAL A 13 -7.58 12.65 -4.49
CA VAL A 13 -6.24 12.47 -5.09
C VAL A 13 -5.26 13.52 -4.57
N GLY A 14 -5.69 14.79 -4.45
CA GLY A 14 -4.82 15.86 -3.92
C GLY A 14 -4.39 15.62 -2.47
N VAL A 15 -5.30 15.12 -1.64
CA VAL A 15 -4.99 14.79 -0.23
C VAL A 15 -4.09 13.56 -0.12
N LEU A 16 -4.24 12.59 -1.03
CA LEU A 16 -3.48 11.33 -1.00
C LEU A 16 -2.08 11.47 -1.62
N ASN A 17 -1.82 12.47 -2.46
CA ASN A 17 -0.56 12.60 -3.20
C ASN A 17 0.55 13.22 -2.33
N ILE A 18 1.24 12.39 -1.54
CA ILE A 18 2.28 12.79 -0.59
C ILE A 18 3.67 13.03 -1.20
N SER A 19 3.86 12.76 -2.48
CA SER A 19 5.16 12.88 -3.18
C SER A 19 5.15 13.80 -4.39
N GLY A 20 4.02 14.48 -4.67
CA GLY A 20 3.86 15.23 -5.92
C GLY A 20 3.92 14.34 -7.16
N ALA A 21 3.41 13.10 -7.05
CA ALA A 21 3.38 12.15 -8.17
C ALA A 21 2.56 12.70 -9.35
N SER A 22 3.02 12.42 -10.57
CA SER A 22 2.36 12.86 -11.81
C SER A 22 2.43 11.79 -12.89
N THR A 23 1.53 11.84 -13.86
CA THR A 23 1.53 10.91 -15.00
C THR A 23 2.68 11.16 -15.98
N ALA A 24 3.45 12.24 -15.81
CA ALA A 24 4.64 12.54 -16.63
C ALA A 24 5.94 11.94 -16.06
N SER A 25 5.92 11.43 -14.82
CA SER A 25 7.12 10.89 -14.17
C SER A 25 7.21 9.36 -14.33
N THR A 26 8.40 8.85 -14.63
CA THR A 26 8.66 7.41 -14.68
C THR A 26 9.03 6.81 -13.32
N THR A 27 9.54 7.64 -12.40
CA THR A 27 9.96 7.20 -11.05
C THR A 27 9.01 7.61 -9.94
N ASN A 28 8.06 8.49 -10.25
CA ASN A 28 7.03 8.99 -9.34
C ASN A 28 5.68 9.10 -10.08
N TYR A 29 5.30 8.01 -10.76
CA TYR A 29 4.11 7.96 -11.62
C TYR A 29 2.84 7.86 -10.78
N LEU A 30 1.92 8.80 -10.99
CA LEU A 30 0.62 8.78 -10.34
C LEU A 30 -0.32 7.80 -11.06
N SER A 31 -0.79 6.79 -10.36
CA SER A 31 -1.85 5.89 -10.79
C SER A 31 -3.03 5.96 -9.82
N VAL A 32 -4.23 6.18 -10.36
CA VAL A 32 -5.47 6.31 -9.59
C VAL A 32 -6.33 5.10 -9.89
N LYS A 33 -6.57 4.29 -8.88
CA LYS A 33 -7.50 3.16 -8.90
C LYS A 33 -8.79 3.55 -8.18
N LYS A 34 -9.84 2.76 -8.30
CA LYS A 34 -11.10 3.04 -7.55
C LYS A 34 -10.94 2.80 -6.06
N GLY A 35 -10.15 1.78 -5.68
CA GLY A 35 -9.93 1.39 -4.29
C GLY A 35 -8.78 2.10 -3.60
N TYR A 36 -7.83 2.69 -4.34
CA TYR A 36 -6.62 3.32 -3.80
C TYR A 36 -5.94 4.23 -4.83
N VAL A 37 -5.02 5.05 -4.36
CA VAL A 37 -4.12 5.87 -5.19
C VAL A 37 -2.70 5.45 -4.92
N MET A 38 -1.84 5.47 -5.94
CA MET A 38 -0.43 5.14 -5.76
C MET A 38 0.51 6.06 -6.53
N SER A 39 1.73 6.18 -6.02
CA SER A 39 2.90 6.55 -6.80
C SER A 39 3.70 5.29 -7.11
N TYR A 40 4.04 5.11 -8.37
CA TYR A 40 4.78 3.95 -8.84
C TYR A 40 6.14 4.36 -9.43
N ASN A 41 7.17 3.58 -9.11
CA ASN A 41 8.49 3.71 -9.70
C ASN A 41 8.69 2.63 -10.77
N GLY A 42 8.48 3.00 -12.02
CA GLY A 42 8.62 2.08 -13.16
C GLY A 42 10.05 1.60 -13.42
N VAL A 43 11.05 2.26 -12.84
CA VAL A 43 12.47 1.85 -12.93
C VAL A 43 12.77 0.78 -11.88
N GLU A 44 12.26 0.95 -10.66
CA GLU A 44 12.44 0.00 -9.56
C GLU A 44 11.44 -1.17 -9.60
N GLY A 45 10.33 -1.00 -10.31
CA GLY A 45 9.28 -2.00 -10.47
C GLY A 45 8.39 -2.18 -9.24
N ARG A 46 8.24 -1.11 -8.43
CA ARG A 46 7.41 -1.14 -7.22
C ARG A 46 6.74 0.19 -6.96
N ALA A 47 5.67 0.17 -6.19
CA ALA A 47 5.08 1.41 -5.70
C ALA A 47 6.02 2.11 -4.71
N ASN A 48 6.15 3.43 -4.85
CA ASN A 48 6.76 4.29 -3.83
C ASN A 48 5.88 4.33 -2.59
N TRP A 49 4.56 4.49 -2.81
CA TRP A 49 3.52 4.42 -1.80
C TRP A 49 2.18 4.07 -2.44
N VAL A 50 1.30 3.49 -1.64
CA VAL A 50 -0.12 3.30 -1.92
C VAL A 50 -0.89 3.94 -0.77
N GLY A 51 -1.93 4.73 -1.08
CA GLY A 51 -2.75 5.44 -0.10
C GLY A 51 -4.23 5.13 -0.30
N TRP A 52 -4.97 4.88 0.79
CA TRP A 52 -6.42 4.63 0.77
C TRP A 52 -7.10 5.04 2.06
N THR A 53 -8.40 5.28 1.97
CA THR A 53 -9.24 5.40 3.16
C THR A 53 -9.83 4.04 3.49
N LEU A 54 -10.01 3.74 4.78
CA LEU A 54 -10.69 2.54 5.25
C LEU A 54 -11.86 2.92 6.14
N LYS A 55 -13.07 2.51 5.75
CA LYS A 55 -14.32 2.72 6.45
C LYS A 55 -15.03 1.38 6.67
N ALA A 56 -15.98 1.32 7.57
CA ALA A 56 -16.80 0.12 7.77
C ALA A 56 -17.51 -0.34 6.49
N SER A 57 -17.95 0.61 5.64
CA SER A 57 -18.59 0.32 4.35
C SER A 57 -17.68 -0.30 3.29
N ASP A 58 -16.37 -0.25 3.47
CA ASP A 58 -15.40 -0.84 2.52
C ASP A 58 -15.19 -2.33 2.78
N VAL A 59 -15.62 -2.80 3.96
CA VAL A 59 -15.50 -4.18 4.39
C VAL A 59 -16.87 -4.87 4.28
N GLY A 60 -16.96 -5.89 3.46
CA GLY A 60 -18.16 -6.67 3.18
C GLY A 60 -17.87 -8.18 3.24
N SER A 61 -18.61 -8.96 2.46
CA SER A 61 -18.57 -10.42 2.45
C SER A 61 -17.92 -11.03 1.19
N VAL A 62 -17.34 -10.20 0.32
CA VAL A 62 -16.68 -10.71 -0.88
C VAL A 62 -15.45 -11.51 -0.46
N GLU A 63 -15.38 -12.75 -0.94
CA GLU A 63 -14.24 -13.61 -0.70
C GLU A 63 -13.01 -13.16 -1.47
N ARG A 64 -11.85 -13.43 -0.90
CA ARG A 64 -10.55 -13.12 -1.51
C ARG A 64 -10.37 -13.94 -2.80
N THR A 65 -10.15 -13.25 -3.94
CA THR A 65 -10.03 -13.92 -5.25
C THR A 65 -8.73 -14.73 -5.39
N ASN A 66 -7.64 -14.34 -4.73
CA ASN A 66 -6.29 -14.90 -4.88
C ASN A 66 -5.79 -14.94 -6.35
N ARG A 67 -6.41 -14.18 -7.23
CA ARG A 67 -6.06 -14.09 -8.65
C ARG A 67 -5.19 -12.85 -8.88
N PHE A 68 -3.89 -13.06 -8.93
CA PHE A 68 -2.93 -12.00 -9.24
C PHE A 68 -2.95 -11.68 -10.73
N ILE A 69 -3.00 -10.40 -11.07
CA ILE A 69 -3.20 -9.90 -12.44
C ILE A 69 -2.14 -8.86 -12.76
N GLN A 70 -1.53 -8.97 -13.93
CA GLN A 70 -0.63 -7.95 -14.43
C GLN A 70 -1.36 -6.61 -14.60
N ASP A 71 -0.75 -5.51 -14.18
CA ASP A 71 -1.36 -4.18 -14.32
C ASP A 71 -0.99 -3.57 -15.68
N GLU A 72 -1.88 -3.70 -16.65
CA GLU A 72 -1.68 -3.20 -18.00
C GLU A 72 -1.92 -1.69 -18.15
N SER A 73 -2.32 -1.00 -17.07
CA SER A 73 -2.62 0.44 -17.11
C SER A 73 -1.37 1.33 -17.10
N PHE A 74 -0.19 0.75 -16.89
CA PHE A 74 1.07 1.50 -16.86
C PHE A 74 1.67 1.69 -18.25
N PRO A 75 2.45 2.77 -18.47
CA PRO A 75 3.16 2.99 -19.72
C PRO A 75 4.12 1.85 -20.08
N ARG A 76 4.32 1.62 -21.38
CA ARG A 76 5.32 0.65 -21.85
C ARG A 76 6.70 0.97 -21.29
N GLY A 77 7.44 -0.08 -20.92
CA GLY A 77 8.79 0.04 -20.35
C GLY A 77 8.85 0.18 -18.83
N PHE A 78 7.71 0.31 -18.16
CA PHE A 78 7.67 0.20 -16.69
C PHE A 78 7.93 -1.27 -16.30
N LYS A 79 8.81 -1.47 -15.32
CA LYS A 79 8.94 -2.77 -14.69
C LYS A 79 7.75 -3.01 -13.78
N ILE A 80 7.12 -4.15 -13.92
CA ILE A 80 6.09 -4.65 -12.99
C ILE A 80 6.38 -6.13 -12.84
N ALA A 81 6.52 -6.61 -11.61
CA ALA A 81 6.68 -8.04 -11.36
C ALA A 81 5.46 -8.80 -11.88
N ASP A 82 5.66 -10.00 -12.34
CA ASP A 82 4.59 -10.95 -12.56
C ASP A 82 4.54 -12.00 -11.42
N GLU A 83 3.56 -12.88 -11.47
CA GLU A 83 3.38 -13.89 -10.43
C GLU A 83 4.57 -14.87 -10.37
N SER A 84 5.18 -15.18 -11.52
CA SER A 84 6.30 -16.12 -11.64
C SER A 84 7.58 -15.58 -11.01
N ASP A 85 7.77 -14.27 -10.96
CA ASP A 85 8.93 -13.62 -10.32
C ASP A 85 9.03 -13.92 -8.82
N TYR A 86 7.89 -14.21 -8.19
CA TYR A 86 7.84 -14.56 -6.78
C TYR A 86 8.03 -16.06 -6.52
N ALA A 87 7.88 -16.90 -7.55
CA ALA A 87 8.09 -18.33 -7.41
C ALA A 87 9.56 -18.60 -7.00
N HIS A 88 9.73 -19.36 -5.92
CA HIS A 88 11.06 -19.69 -5.36
C HIS A 88 11.95 -18.49 -4.97
N SER A 89 11.40 -17.27 -4.94
CA SER A 89 12.14 -16.06 -4.55
C SER A 89 12.41 -15.95 -3.06
N GLY A 90 11.67 -16.70 -2.23
CA GLY A 90 11.67 -16.56 -0.78
C GLY A 90 10.84 -15.40 -0.26
N PHE A 91 10.12 -14.67 -1.14
CA PHE A 91 9.24 -13.55 -0.78
C PHE A 91 7.79 -13.86 -1.12
N ASP A 92 6.88 -13.36 -0.26
CA ASP A 92 5.46 -13.32 -0.55
C ASP A 92 5.12 -12.13 -1.46
N ARG A 93 4.04 -12.24 -2.23
CA ARG A 93 3.36 -11.11 -2.88
C ARG A 93 2.62 -10.32 -1.81
N GLY A 94 3.34 -9.41 -1.14
CA GLY A 94 2.78 -8.60 -0.07
C GLY A 94 1.91 -7.48 -0.63
N HIS A 95 0.63 -7.43 -0.25
CA HIS A 95 -0.28 -6.34 -0.61
C HIS A 95 0.13 -5.04 0.09
N LEU A 96 0.13 -3.93 -0.62
CA LEU A 96 0.20 -2.60 -0.01
C LEU A 96 -1.18 -2.14 0.43
N CYS A 97 -2.15 -1.96 -0.48
CA CYS A 97 -3.56 -1.89 -0.14
C CYS A 97 -4.10 -3.30 0.05
N ASN A 98 -4.54 -3.61 1.26
CA ASN A 98 -4.94 -4.97 1.65
C ASN A 98 -6.28 -5.37 1.02
N SER A 99 -6.40 -6.61 0.53
CA SER A 99 -7.61 -7.12 -0.09
C SER A 99 -8.80 -7.18 0.87
N GLU A 100 -8.56 -7.51 2.13
CA GLU A 100 -9.58 -7.54 3.17
C GLU A 100 -10.17 -6.15 3.49
N ASP A 101 -9.48 -5.07 3.10
CA ASP A 101 -9.98 -3.70 3.24
C ASP A 101 -10.91 -3.29 2.09
N ARG A 102 -11.14 -4.18 1.09
CA ARG A 102 -11.89 -3.95 -0.15
C ARG A 102 -12.86 -5.07 -0.48
N THR A 103 -13.51 -5.62 0.55
CA THR A 103 -14.44 -6.74 0.40
C THR A 103 -15.91 -6.31 0.23
N SER A 104 -16.17 -5.03 0.04
CA SER A 104 -17.53 -4.52 -0.25
C SER A 104 -17.96 -4.77 -1.72
N SER A 105 -17.04 -5.07 -2.62
CA SER A 105 -17.31 -5.33 -4.03
C SER A 105 -16.22 -6.22 -4.62
N GLU A 106 -16.61 -7.14 -5.51
CA GLU A 106 -15.68 -8.00 -6.26
C GLU A 106 -14.66 -7.16 -7.02
N TYR A 107 -15.11 -6.15 -7.74
CA TYR A 107 -14.25 -5.27 -8.52
C TYR A 107 -13.17 -4.59 -7.65
N LEU A 108 -13.54 -4.04 -6.47
CA LEU A 108 -12.58 -3.40 -5.57
C LEU A 108 -11.61 -4.42 -4.97
N ASN A 109 -12.09 -5.64 -4.71
CA ASN A 109 -11.23 -6.72 -4.21
C ASN A 109 -10.24 -7.17 -5.28
N GLU A 110 -10.70 -7.46 -6.51
CA GLU A 110 -9.84 -7.82 -7.64
C GLU A 110 -8.77 -6.77 -7.93
N GLU A 111 -9.12 -5.47 -7.87
CA GLU A 111 -8.18 -4.37 -8.09
C GLU A 111 -7.01 -4.40 -7.10
N THR A 112 -7.19 -4.94 -5.88
CA THR A 112 -6.09 -5.10 -4.92
C THR A 112 -5.09 -6.16 -5.34
N PHE A 113 -5.44 -7.11 -6.22
CA PHE A 113 -4.58 -8.17 -6.73
C PHE A 113 -3.76 -7.78 -7.97
N LEU A 114 -3.85 -6.52 -8.41
CA LEU A 114 -2.95 -5.99 -9.43
C LEU A 114 -1.49 -6.10 -8.96
N MET A 115 -0.61 -6.63 -9.79
CA MET A 115 0.80 -6.84 -9.43
C MET A 115 1.53 -5.54 -9.11
N SER A 116 1.03 -4.40 -9.58
CA SER A 116 1.53 -3.06 -9.18
C SER A 116 1.28 -2.72 -7.70
N ASN A 117 0.28 -3.36 -7.07
CA ASN A 117 -0.01 -3.22 -5.64
C ASN A 117 0.80 -4.20 -4.76
N MET A 118 1.63 -5.05 -5.39
CA MET A 118 2.44 -6.04 -4.70
C MET A 118 3.84 -5.50 -4.42
N ILE A 119 4.39 -5.94 -3.29
CA ILE A 119 5.79 -5.68 -2.92
C ILE A 119 6.42 -6.98 -2.42
N PRO A 120 7.69 -7.30 -2.79
CA PRO A 120 8.37 -8.47 -2.25
C PRO A 120 8.54 -8.33 -0.73
N GLN A 121 7.85 -9.18 0.03
CA GLN A 121 7.79 -9.14 1.49
C GLN A 121 8.21 -10.48 2.08
N SER A 122 9.01 -10.47 3.15
CA SER A 122 9.32 -11.73 3.82
C SER A 122 8.04 -12.39 4.36
N PRO A 123 7.91 -13.72 4.29
CA PRO A 123 6.73 -14.41 4.79
C PRO A 123 6.43 -14.11 6.27
N GLU A 124 7.48 -14.02 7.10
CA GLU A 124 7.34 -13.74 8.53
C GLU A 124 6.78 -12.33 8.79
N LEU A 125 7.18 -11.35 7.99
CA LEU A 125 6.63 -10.01 8.06
C LEU A 125 5.18 -9.99 7.54
N ASN A 126 4.98 -10.47 6.31
CA ASN A 126 3.68 -10.41 5.62
C ASN A 126 2.57 -11.14 6.39
N ARG A 127 2.88 -12.33 6.90
CA ARG A 127 1.91 -13.19 7.63
C ARG A 127 1.87 -12.90 9.13
N GLY A 128 2.76 -12.04 9.62
CA GLY A 128 2.95 -11.69 11.04
C GLY A 128 2.54 -10.25 11.34
N PRO A 129 3.47 -9.41 11.84
CA PRO A 129 3.14 -8.09 12.38
C PRO A 129 2.52 -7.14 11.37
N PHE A 130 2.81 -7.28 10.07
CA PHE A 130 2.17 -6.48 9.02
C PHE A 130 0.67 -6.80 8.93
N LYS A 131 0.31 -8.10 8.84
CA LYS A 131 -1.07 -8.58 8.87
C LYS A 131 -1.80 -8.18 10.16
N PHE A 132 -1.15 -8.28 11.32
CA PHE A 132 -1.79 -7.94 12.60
C PHE A 132 -2.13 -6.44 12.70
N LEU A 133 -1.30 -5.56 12.13
CA LEU A 133 -1.65 -4.14 12.02
C LEU A 133 -2.87 -3.94 11.11
N GLU A 134 -2.95 -4.63 9.98
CA GLU A 134 -4.11 -4.58 9.07
C GLU A 134 -5.40 -5.04 9.73
N GLU A 135 -5.36 -6.17 10.43
CA GLU A 135 -6.50 -6.66 11.21
C GLU A 135 -6.93 -5.66 12.30
N TYR A 136 -5.97 -4.99 12.93
CA TYR A 136 -6.26 -3.96 13.93
C TYR A 136 -6.94 -2.74 13.28
N CYS A 137 -6.47 -2.27 12.12
CA CYS A 137 -7.11 -1.19 11.36
C CYS A 137 -8.56 -1.54 10.99
N ARG A 138 -8.82 -2.73 10.47
CA ARG A 138 -10.19 -3.19 10.17
C ARG A 138 -11.07 -3.25 11.41
N LYS A 139 -10.51 -3.70 12.55
CA LYS A 139 -11.24 -3.70 13.81
C LYS A 139 -11.65 -2.29 14.26
N LEU A 140 -10.80 -1.28 14.05
CA LEU A 140 -11.14 0.12 14.31
C LEU A 140 -12.23 0.62 13.35
N ALA A 141 -12.11 0.33 12.06
CA ALA A 141 -13.10 0.75 11.08
C ALA A 141 -14.47 0.10 11.32
N VAL A 142 -14.52 -1.22 11.42
CA VAL A 142 -15.79 -1.97 11.47
C VAL A 142 -16.44 -1.92 12.86
N LYS A 143 -15.65 -2.14 13.94
CA LYS A 143 -16.23 -2.24 15.29
C LYS A 143 -16.35 -0.92 16.03
N ARG A 144 -15.53 0.09 15.67
CA ARG A 144 -15.54 1.40 16.31
C ARG A 144 -16.04 2.51 15.39
N GLY A 145 -16.38 2.21 14.12
CA GLY A 145 -16.89 3.17 13.15
C GLY A 145 -15.87 4.26 12.77
N GLN A 146 -14.58 4.03 12.99
CA GLN A 146 -13.55 5.01 12.68
C GLN A 146 -13.23 5.03 11.18
N ASN A 147 -13.14 6.23 10.61
CA ASN A 147 -12.58 6.40 9.27
C ASN A 147 -11.06 6.54 9.40
N LEU A 148 -10.33 5.71 8.66
CA LEU A 148 -8.88 5.71 8.66
C LEU A 148 -8.36 6.21 7.30
N LEU A 149 -7.19 6.87 7.30
CA LEU A 149 -6.40 7.11 6.11
C LEU A 149 -5.10 6.33 6.28
N ILE A 150 -4.77 5.49 5.32
CA ILE A 150 -3.63 4.58 5.41
C ILE A 150 -2.72 4.80 4.20
N TYR A 151 -1.42 4.86 4.46
CA TYR A 151 -0.37 4.77 3.45
C TYR A 151 0.51 3.57 3.73
N SER A 152 1.01 2.94 2.68
CA SER A 152 1.93 1.82 2.77
C SER A 152 2.93 1.87 1.63
N GLY A 153 4.15 1.36 1.88
CA GLY A 153 5.19 1.30 0.85
C GLY A 153 6.43 0.57 1.31
N GLY A 154 7.45 0.61 0.46
CA GLY A 154 8.76 0.05 0.75
C GLY A 154 9.87 1.05 0.51
N ILE A 155 10.96 0.96 1.28
CA ILE A 155 12.15 1.78 1.10
C ILE A 155 13.44 0.96 1.19
N GLY A 156 14.50 1.52 0.61
CA GLY A 156 15.79 0.87 0.52
C GLY A 156 15.76 -0.32 -0.43
N SER A 157 16.86 -1.06 -0.45
CA SER A 157 17.01 -2.26 -1.27
C SER A 157 17.84 -3.29 -0.51
N LYS A 158 17.44 -4.55 -0.57
CA LYS A 158 18.22 -5.70 -0.11
C LYS A 158 18.43 -6.74 -1.21
N GLY A 159 18.14 -6.35 -2.46
CA GLY A 159 18.27 -7.21 -3.63
C GLY A 159 17.18 -6.95 -4.66
N ARG A 160 17.06 -7.86 -5.60
CA ARG A 160 16.10 -7.81 -6.71
C ARG A 160 15.50 -9.19 -6.95
N LEU A 161 14.25 -9.21 -7.41
CA LEU A 161 13.66 -10.39 -8.05
C LEU A 161 14.33 -10.63 -9.41
N ALA A 162 14.07 -11.78 -10.03
CA ALA A 162 14.62 -12.13 -11.34
C ALA A 162 14.26 -11.11 -12.43
N SER A 163 13.08 -10.53 -12.38
CA SER A 163 12.64 -9.42 -13.26
C SER A 163 13.38 -8.09 -13.02
N GLY A 164 14.22 -8.01 -12.00
CA GLY A 164 14.90 -6.78 -11.61
C GLY A 164 14.08 -5.84 -10.72
N VAL A 165 12.90 -6.26 -10.28
CA VAL A 165 12.08 -5.55 -9.29
C VAL A 165 12.80 -5.49 -7.96
N ILE A 166 12.89 -4.31 -7.35
CA ILE A 166 13.60 -4.10 -6.08
C ILE A 166 12.86 -4.78 -4.93
N VAL A 167 13.61 -5.57 -4.16
CA VAL A 167 13.19 -6.06 -2.85
C VAL A 167 13.50 -4.98 -1.82
N PRO A 168 12.50 -4.38 -1.15
CA PRO A 168 12.76 -3.30 -0.20
C PRO A 168 13.47 -3.83 1.06
N ALA A 169 14.33 -2.99 1.65
CA ALA A 169 14.95 -3.30 2.93
C ALA A 169 13.96 -3.17 4.10
N TYR A 170 13.02 -2.24 3.98
CA TYR A 170 11.96 -1.99 4.96
C TYR A 170 10.62 -1.84 4.25
N CYS A 171 9.56 -2.35 4.90
CA CYS A 171 8.17 -2.04 4.55
C CYS A 171 7.62 -1.12 5.63
N TRP A 172 6.75 -0.17 5.26
CA TRP A 172 6.21 0.79 6.19
C TRP A 172 4.71 0.99 6.01
N LYS A 173 4.03 1.40 7.09
CA LYS A 173 2.66 1.91 7.07
C LYS A 173 2.55 3.18 7.91
N VAL A 174 1.75 4.13 7.42
CA VAL A 174 1.25 5.28 8.20
C VAL A 174 -0.26 5.13 8.30
N VAL A 175 -0.77 5.13 9.50
CA VAL A 175 -2.20 4.98 9.78
C VAL A 175 -2.69 6.20 10.54
N TYR A 176 -3.56 6.96 9.93
CA TYR A 176 -4.27 8.06 10.57
C TYR A 176 -5.59 7.54 11.15
N THR A 177 -5.78 7.84 12.40
CA THR A 177 -7.06 7.67 13.09
C THR A 177 -7.58 9.03 13.53
N PRO A 178 -8.82 9.17 13.98
CA PRO A 178 -9.31 10.42 14.57
C PRO A 178 -8.48 10.91 15.76
N GLU A 179 -7.80 10.01 16.47
CA GLU A 179 -7.10 10.31 17.72
C GLU A 179 -5.59 10.49 17.53
N LYS A 180 -4.97 9.76 16.60
CA LYS A 180 -3.51 9.73 16.47
C LYS A 180 -3.03 9.20 15.13
N ILE A 181 -1.73 9.38 14.89
CA ILE A 181 -1.02 8.85 13.72
C ILE A 181 -0.06 7.76 14.20
N TRP A 182 -0.15 6.58 13.61
CA TRP A 182 0.86 5.54 13.77
C TRP A 182 1.77 5.51 12.55
N CYS A 183 3.07 5.53 12.78
CA CYS A 183 4.10 5.35 11.76
C CYS A 183 4.88 4.10 12.12
N ILE A 184 4.81 3.09 11.28
CA ILE A 184 5.40 1.78 11.54
C ILE A 184 6.41 1.47 10.43
N LEU A 185 7.63 1.09 10.85
CA LEU A 185 8.73 0.76 9.94
C LEU A 185 9.22 -0.65 10.25
N PHE A 186 8.86 -1.59 9.41
CA PHE A 186 9.21 -3.01 9.58
C PHE A 186 10.47 -3.35 8.79
N PRO A 187 11.48 -4.01 9.38
CA PRO A 187 12.53 -4.66 8.58
C PRO A 187 11.89 -5.75 7.70
N ASN A 188 12.25 -5.76 6.42
CA ASN A 188 11.74 -6.77 5.48
C ASN A 188 12.60 -8.04 5.53
N GLU A 189 12.63 -8.67 6.68
CA GLU A 189 13.40 -9.86 6.97
C GLU A 189 12.67 -10.74 7.98
N ARG A 190 13.30 -11.79 8.49
CA ARG A 190 12.73 -12.61 9.54
C ARG A 190 12.49 -11.76 10.79
N VAL A 191 11.22 -11.58 11.13
CA VAL A 191 10.78 -10.74 12.24
C VAL A 191 10.39 -11.65 13.41
N LEU A 192 11.03 -11.48 14.55
CA LEU A 192 10.78 -12.32 15.72
C LEU A 192 9.62 -11.79 16.58
N ASN A 193 9.39 -10.46 16.61
CA ASN A 193 8.35 -9.86 17.42
C ASN A 193 7.07 -9.67 16.61
N LYS A 194 5.98 -10.31 17.05
CA LYS A 194 4.66 -10.21 16.43
C LYS A 194 3.89 -8.95 16.82
N ASN A 195 4.32 -8.27 17.88
CA ASN A 195 3.71 -7.00 18.29
C ASN A 195 4.17 -5.88 17.36
N TRP A 196 3.29 -5.45 16.43
CA TRP A 196 3.60 -4.42 15.45
C TRP A 196 3.97 -3.06 16.07
N GLN A 197 3.50 -2.76 17.30
CA GLN A 197 3.81 -1.50 17.99
C GLN A 197 5.29 -1.34 18.28
N THR A 198 6.04 -2.43 18.40
CA THR A 198 7.50 -2.38 18.64
C THR A 198 8.27 -1.78 17.46
N TYR A 199 7.66 -1.69 16.29
CA TYR A 199 8.23 -1.09 15.08
C TYR A 199 7.80 0.36 14.87
N SER A 200 7.22 0.99 15.90
CA SER A 200 6.80 2.39 15.83
C SER A 200 7.99 3.32 15.72
N VAL A 201 7.86 4.30 14.82
CA VAL A 201 8.83 5.37 14.64
C VAL A 201 8.11 6.73 14.64
N SER A 202 8.85 7.82 14.77
CA SER A 202 8.25 9.15 14.62
C SER A 202 7.90 9.42 13.14
N LEU A 203 6.89 10.28 12.91
CA LEU A 203 6.55 10.74 11.56
C LEU A 203 7.76 11.42 10.89
N ALA A 204 8.51 12.22 11.64
CA ALA A 204 9.71 12.88 11.15
C ALA A 204 10.81 11.89 10.72
N THR A 205 10.97 10.80 11.46
CA THR A 205 11.89 9.71 11.07
C THR A 205 11.46 9.09 9.75
N LEU A 206 10.18 8.77 9.59
CA LEU A 206 9.68 8.17 8.37
C LEU A 206 9.78 9.13 7.18
N GLU A 207 9.46 10.41 7.36
CA GLU A 207 9.64 11.45 6.33
C GLU A 207 11.10 11.58 5.89
N LYS A 208 12.04 11.54 6.83
CA LYS A 208 13.48 11.57 6.53
C LYS A 208 13.91 10.35 5.71
N MET A 209 13.37 9.18 6.02
CA MET A 209 13.74 7.93 5.33
C MET A 209 13.08 7.79 3.96
N THR A 210 11.83 8.21 3.81
CA THR A 210 11.07 8.07 2.56
C THR A 210 11.26 9.25 1.60
N GLY A 211 11.61 10.43 2.12
CA GLY A 211 11.61 11.69 1.37
C GLY A 211 10.21 12.27 1.13
N PHE A 212 9.15 11.64 1.64
CA PHE A 212 7.78 12.09 1.47
C PHE A 212 7.38 13.09 2.56
N ARG A 213 6.29 13.84 2.28
CA ARG A 213 5.64 14.74 3.24
C ARG A 213 4.25 14.22 3.56
N PHE A 214 4.08 13.77 4.77
CA PHE A 214 2.80 13.26 5.24
C PHE A 214 1.92 14.34 5.86
N PRO A 215 0.59 14.29 5.70
CA PRO A 215 -0.33 15.17 6.42
C PRO A 215 -0.09 15.12 7.93
N ARG A 216 -0.27 16.26 8.63
CA ARG A 216 -0.09 16.30 10.09
C ARG A 216 -1.33 15.90 10.87
N LYS A 217 -2.47 15.81 10.20
CA LYS A 217 -3.77 15.38 10.74
C LYS A 217 -4.66 14.89 9.61
N LEU A 218 -5.70 14.14 9.95
CA LEU A 218 -6.83 13.94 9.03
C LEU A 218 -7.51 15.30 8.81
N SER A 219 -7.71 15.66 7.55
CA SER A 219 -8.50 16.85 7.15
C SER A 219 -9.97 16.49 7.07
#